data_9aeeabf4526ae671d36f68c24e042eb6
#
_entry.id   9aeeabf4526ae671d36f68c24e042eb6
#
_cell.length_a   1.000
_cell.length_b   1.000
_cell.length_c   1.000
_cell.angle_alpha   90.00
_cell.angle_beta   90.00
_cell.angle_gamma   90.00
#
_symmetry.space_group_name_H-M   'P 1'
#
loop_
_entity.id
_entity.type
_entity.pdbx_description
1 polymer ?
#
loop_
_entity_poly.entity_id
_entity_poly.type
_entity_poly.pdbx_seq_one_letter_code
_entity_poly.pdbx_strand_id
1 'polypeptide(L)'
;PSYPNIGRGTYTTTEGAVGDKFKQLYEGVTRANIVLQNVDQCDMSDELKTRYKSEARFMRALYYFTLLDFWGGVPIYDETTIVAEDFSNMLKPRSSAEEVRTFIIKDLDEAIAHLPADWDESNKGRATSGAAMALKGKVFLYNKQYQEAATCFENVVNSGKYALYSDYENLFKPGGDESSEMIFAIQNIGGVGTDFGMPMTFYMGTRASYGSCLLYTSDA
;
A
#
# COMPACT_ATOMS: atom_id res chain seq x y z
N PRO A 1 7.16 15.92 -15.47
CA PRO A 1 6.12 14.91 -15.54
C PRO A 1 4.82 15.57 -16.02
N SER A 2 4.20 14.96 -17.05
CA SER A 2 2.99 15.50 -17.68
C SER A 2 1.72 15.05 -16.95
N TYR A 3 1.62 15.32 -15.65
CA TYR A 3 0.41 15.08 -14.86
C TYR A 3 -0.90 15.62 -15.51
N PRO A 4 -0.89 16.73 -16.28
CA PRO A 4 -2.08 17.19 -16.98
C PRO A 4 -2.69 16.17 -17.94
N ASN A 5 -1.86 15.36 -18.60
CA ASN A 5 -2.36 14.33 -19.53
C ASN A 5 -3.08 13.21 -18.79
N ILE A 6 -2.57 12.82 -17.62
CA ILE A 6 -3.23 11.81 -16.77
C ILE A 6 -4.58 12.34 -16.28
N GLY A 7 -4.62 13.57 -15.76
CA GLY A 7 -5.86 14.20 -15.28
C GLY A 7 -6.93 14.39 -16.36
N ARG A 8 -6.53 14.55 -17.63
CA ARG A 8 -7.44 14.68 -18.78
C ARG A 8 -7.79 13.34 -19.44
N GLY A 9 -7.19 12.23 -19.00
CA GLY A 9 -7.37 10.93 -19.66
C GLY A 9 -6.73 10.84 -21.05
N THR A 10 -5.81 11.74 -21.40
CA THR A 10 -5.14 11.80 -22.71
C THR A 10 -3.72 11.25 -22.69
N TYR A 11 -3.36 10.52 -21.62
CA TYR A 11 -2.04 9.90 -21.47
C TYR A 11 -1.87 8.70 -22.42
N THR A 12 -0.61 8.43 -22.75
CA THR A 12 -0.21 7.26 -23.53
C THR A 12 0.53 6.24 -22.67
N THR A 13 0.75 5.05 -23.20
CA THR A 13 1.53 3.99 -22.51
C THR A 13 2.99 4.37 -22.26
N THR A 14 3.48 5.42 -22.90
CA THR A 14 4.85 5.96 -22.72
C THR A 14 4.91 7.12 -21.72
N GLU A 15 3.80 7.43 -21.03
CA GLU A 15 3.77 8.48 -20.03
C GLU A 15 4.73 8.16 -18.87
N GLY A 16 5.71 9.02 -18.64
CA GLY A 16 6.77 8.80 -17.65
C GLY A 16 6.24 8.53 -16.25
N ALA A 17 5.21 9.29 -15.82
CA ALA A 17 4.61 9.12 -14.50
C ALA A 17 3.98 7.73 -14.29
N VAL A 18 3.44 7.11 -15.35
CA VAL A 18 2.91 5.74 -15.30
C VAL A 18 4.04 4.73 -15.11
N GLY A 19 5.14 4.88 -15.88
CA GLY A 19 6.33 4.04 -15.76
C GLY A 19 7.01 4.18 -14.40
N ASP A 20 7.15 5.41 -13.90
CA ASP A 20 7.75 5.69 -12.60
C ASP A 20 6.95 5.03 -11.46
N LYS A 21 5.62 5.11 -11.50
CA LYS A 21 4.77 4.44 -10.49
C LYS A 21 4.92 2.93 -10.53
N PHE A 22 4.94 2.34 -11.72
CA PHE A 22 5.18 0.91 -11.89
C PHE A 22 6.50 0.47 -11.27
N LYS A 23 7.58 1.19 -11.59
CA LYS A 23 8.91 0.95 -11.03
C LYS A 23 8.93 1.05 -9.50
N GLN A 24 8.38 2.13 -8.93
CA GLN A 24 8.30 2.32 -7.47
C GLN A 24 7.58 1.17 -6.76
N LEU A 25 6.49 0.66 -7.34
CA LEU A 25 5.76 -0.47 -6.76
C LEU A 25 6.61 -1.75 -6.75
N TYR A 26 7.32 -2.04 -7.84
CA TYR A 26 8.22 -3.19 -7.88
C TYR A 26 9.47 -3.03 -7.02
N GLU A 27 9.97 -1.81 -6.80
CA GLU A 27 10.99 -1.56 -5.78
C GLU A 27 10.49 -1.92 -4.38
N GLY A 28 9.22 -1.61 -4.08
CA GLY A 28 8.57 -2.03 -2.83
C GLY A 28 8.45 -3.56 -2.72
N VAL A 29 8.03 -4.24 -3.79
CA VAL A 29 7.98 -5.71 -3.86
C VAL A 29 9.37 -6.32 -3.61
N THR A 30 10.41 -5.77 -4.25
CA THR A 30 11.78 -6.25 -4.08
C THR A 30 12.25 -6.12 -2.64
N ARG A 31 11.98 -4.99 -1.98
CA ARG A 31 12.34 -4.79 -0.56
C ARG A 31 11.61 -5.78 0.36
N ALA A 32 10.34 -6.05 0.11
CA ALA A 32 9.58 -7.06 0.85
C ALA A 32 10.19 -8.46 0.66
N ASN A 33 10.54 -8.83 -0.58
CA ASN A 33 11.19 -10.10 -0.88
C ASN A 33 12.55 -10.25 -0.19
N ILE A 34 13.36 -9.19 -0.13
CA ILE A 34 14.64 -9.20 0.59
C ILE A 34 14.45 -9.53 2.07
N VAL A 35 13.42 -8.96 2.72
CA VAL A 35 13.09 -9.31 4.10
C VAL A 35 12.72 -10.79 4.21
N LEU A 36 11.83 -11.28 3.35
CA LEU A 36 11.37 -12.67 3.36
C LEU A 36 12.49 -13.69 3.10
N GLN A 37 13.49 -13.33 2.28
CA GLN A 37 14.63 -14.18 1.97
C GLN A 37 15.64 -14.28 3.13
N ASN A 38 15.81 -13.20 3.90
CA ASN A 38 16.93 -13.07 4.80
C ASN A 38 16.57 -13.11 6.28
N VAL A 39 15.32 -12.85 6.66
CA VAL A 39 14.93 -12.70 8.06
C VAL A 39 15.19 -13.96 8.91
N ASP A 40 15.14 -15.15 8.30
CA ASP A 40 15.41 -16.41 9.00
C ASP A 40 16.87 -16.55 9.45
N GLN A 41 17.78 -15.87 8.78
CA GLN A 41 19.23 -15.87 9.09
C GLN A 41 19.59 -14.85 10.17
N CYS A 42 18.67 -13.97 10.55
CA CYS A 42 18.92 -12.96 11.57
C CYS A 42 18.90 -13.57 12.99
N ASP A 43 19.76 -13.08 13.85
CA ASP A 43 19.80 -13.46 15.28
C ASP A 43 18.68 -12.73 16.05
N MET A 44 17.49 -13.32 16.03
CA MET A 44 16.31 -12.83 16.75
C MET A 44 15.35 -13.98 17.05
N SER A 45 14.37 -13.76 17.92
CA SER A 45 13.37 -14.77 18.25
C SER A 45 12.51 -15.14 17.04
N ASP A 46 12.01 -16.39 17.00
CA ASP A 46 11.15 -16.87 15.94
C ASP A 46 9.83 -16.08 15.86
N GLU A 47 9.35 -15.57 16.99
CA GLU A 47 8.19 -14.68 17.05
C GLU A 47 8.46 -13.37 16.27
N LEU A 48 9.63 -12.76 16.47
CA LEU A 48 10.03 -11.55 15.74
C LEU A 48 10.20 -11.83 14.24
N LYS A 49 10.81 -12.97 13.88
CA LYS A 49 10.95 -13.39 12.48
C LYS A 49 9.60 -13.52 11.82
N THR A 50 8.67 -14.23 12.46
CA THR A 50 7.30 -14.44 11.96
C THR A 50 6.59 -13.11 11.78
N ARG A 51 6.71 -12.20 12.74
CA ARG A 51 6.13 -10.87 12.68
C ARG A 51 6.67 -10.03 11.51
N TYR A 52 7.98 -9.95 11.34
CA TYR A 52 8.59 -9.21 10.22
C TYR A 52 8.25 -9.82 8.86
N LYS A 53 8.15 -11.15 8.75
CA LYS A 53 7.65 -11.81 7.54
C LYS A 53 6.22 -11.37 7.22
N SER A 54 5.38 -11.30 8.23
CA SER A 54 3.97 -10.95 8.05
C SER A 54 3.80 -9.48 7.66
N GLU A 55 4.58 -8.58 8.22
CA GLU A 55 4.62 -7.18 7.79
C GLU A 55 5.13 -7.06 6.34
N ALA A 56 6.18 -7.78 5.98
CA ALA A 56 6.70 -7.78 4.61
C ALA A 56 5.67 -8.32 3.60
N ARG A 57 4.94 -9.39 3.96
CA ARG A 57 3.85 -9.92 3.14
C ARG A 57 2.69 -8.93 2.99
N PHE A 58 2.28 -8.28 4.07
CA PHE A 58 1.26 -7.23 4.00
C PHE A 58 1.68 -6.11 3.04
N MET A 59 2.90 -5.61 3.15
CA MET A 59 3.39 -4.56 2.25
C MET A 59 3.49 -5.06 0.81
N ARG A 60 3.94 -6.29 0.58
CA ARG A 60 3.99 -6.88 -0.76
C ARG A 60 2.59 -7.01 -1.37
N ALA A 61 1.64 -7.46 -0.59
CA ALA A 61 0.23 -7.54 -0.99
C ALA A 61 -0.34 -6.17 -1.37
N LEU A 62 -0.03 -5.12 -0.60
CA LEU A 62 -0.45 -3.75 -0.88
C LEU A 62 0.13 -3.23 -2.21
N TYR A 63 1.41 -3.51 -2.48
CA TYR A 63 2.04 -3.13 -3.74
C TYR A 63 1.44 -3.91 -4.92
N TYR A 64 1.24 -5.23 -4.79
CA TYR A 64 0.60 -6.03 -5.83
C TYR A 64 -0.86 -5.68 -6.04
N PHE A 65 -1.60 -5.32 -4.99
CA PHE A 65 -2.97 -4.82 -5.13
C PHE A 65 -3.00 -3.55 -5.99
N THR A 66 -2.10 -2.62 -5.75
CA THR A 66 -1.99 -1.40 -6.56
C THR A 66 -1.58 -1.71 -8.00
N LEU A 67 -0.63 -2.63 -8.21
CA LEU A 67 -0.24 -3.10 -9.54
C LEU A 67 -1.41 -3.75 -10.28
N LEU A 68 -2.17 -4.59 -9.60
CA LEU A 68 -3.35 -5.26 -10.14
C LEU A 68 -4.44 -4.26 -10.55
N ASP A 69 -4.70 -3.25 -9.71
CA ASP A 69 -5.71 -2.24 -9.94
C ASP A 69 -5.40 -1.38 -11.18
N PHE A 70 -4.15 -0.95 -11.34
CA PHE A 70 -3.76 -0.08 -12.45
C PHE A 70 -3.41 -0.81 -13.74
N TRP A 71 -2.83 -2.01 -13.67
CA TRP A 71 -2.30 -2.71 -14.86
C TRP A 71 -2.93 -4.08 -15.12
N GLY A 72 -3.82 -4.54 -14.25
CA GLY A 72 -4.37 -5.90 -14.33
C GLY A 72 -3.33 -6.96 -14.00
N GLY A 73 -3.23 -8.01 -14.80
CA GLY A 73 -2.18 -9.02 -14.62
C GLY A 73 -0.79 -8.43 -14.80
N VAL A 74 0.16 -8.83 -13.96
CA VAL A 74 1.56 -8.36 -13.94
C VAL A 74 2.49 -9.51 -13.59
N PRO A 75 3.80 -9.43 -13.89
CA PRO A 75 4.77 -10.46 -13.46
C PRO A 75 4.81 -10.61 -11.94
N ILE A 76 4.79 -11.85 -11.45
CA ILE A 76 4.90 -12.15 -10.02
C ILE A 76 6.35 -12.48 -9.67
N TYR A 77 6.93 -11.68 -8.79
CA TYR A 77 8.24 -11.90 -8.17
C TYR A 77 8.05 -12.13 -6.68
N ASP A 78 8.39 -13.32 -6.24
CA ASP A 78 8.31 -13.74 -4.84
C ASP A 78 9.70 -13.90 -4.22
N GLU A 79 9.75 -14.33 -2.98
CA GLU A 79 10.97 -14.56 -2.22
C GLU A 79 11.85 -15.69 -2.80
N THR A 80 11.35 -16.51 -3.68
CA THR A 80 12.13 -17.55 -4.36
C THR A 80 12.83 -17.03 -5.61
N THR A 81 12.50 -15.80 -6.03
CA THR A 81 13.10 -15.16 -7.19
C THR A 81 14.51 -14.70 -6.81
N ILE A 82 15.51 -15.45 -7.27
CA ILE A 82 16.91 -15.10 -7.07
C ILE A 82 17.26 -13.96 -8.03
N VAL A 83 17.85 -12.90 -7.51
CA VAL A 83 18.44 -11.84 -8.33
C VAL A 83 19.69 -12.43 -8.96
N ALA A 84 19.55 -12.92 -10.20
CA ALA A 84 20.68 -13.47 -10.97
C ALA A 84 21.55 -12.32 -11.49
N GLU A 85 22.84 -12.57 -11.65
CA GLU A 85 23.74 -11.66 -12.35
C GLU A 85 23.32 -11.46 -13.82
N ASP A 86 22.59 -12.41 -14.39
CA ASP A 86 22.02 -12.34 -15.72
C ASP A 86 20.55 -11.89 -15.69
N PHE A 87 20.31 -10.64 -16.07
CA PHE A 87 19.00 -10.03 -16.15
C PHE A 87 18.02 -10.78 -17.08
N SER A 88 18.50 -11.53 -18.07
CA SER A 88 17.65 -12.26 -19.00
C SER A 88 16.81 -13.33 -18.30
N ASN A 89 17.34 -13.94 -17.25
CA ASN A 89 16.65 -14.95 -16.45
C ASN A 89 15.66 -14.36 -15.42
N MET A 90 15.69 -13.03 -15.23
CA MET A 90 14.77 -12.33 -14.35
C MET A 90 13.48 -11.88 -15.05
N LEU A 91 13.44 -11.94 -16.39
CA LEU A 91 12.27 -11.51 -17.14
C LEU A 91 11.18 -12.57 -17.04
N LYS A 92 10.20 -12.34 -16.19
CA LYS A 92 9.02 -13.19 -16.08
C LYS A 92 7.92 -12.67 -17.02
N PRO A 93 7.14 -13.57 -17.64
CA PRO A 93 5.96 -13.17 -18.40
C PRO A 93 4.92 -12.56 -17.47
N ARG A 94 3.98 -11.83 -18.05
CA ARG A 94 2.83 -11.29 -17.33
C ARG A 94 1.96 -12.45 -16.84
N SER A 95 1.71 -12.50 -15.55
CA SER A 95 0.70 -13.39 -14.96
C SER A 95 -0.71 -12.84 -15.21
N SER A 96 -1.70 -13.71 -15.16
CA SER A 96 -3.10 -13.31 -15.23
C SER A 96 -3.51 -12.49 -13.99
N ALA A 97 -4.57 -11.70 -14.11
CA ALA A 97 -5.12 -10.96 -12.97
C ALA A 97 -5.56 -11.89 -11.84
N GLU A 98 -6.02 -13.10 -12.18
CA GLU A 98 -6.43 -14.11 -11.20
C GLU A 98 -5.24 -14.67 -10.41
N GLU A 99 -4.13 -14.98 -11.08
CA GLU A 99 -2.92 -15.44 -10.42
C GLU A 99 -2.35 -14.37 -9.47
N VAL A 100 -2.34 -13.10 -9.90
CA VAL A 100 -1.90 -11.99 -9.05
C VAL A 100 -2.82 -11.85 -7.84
N ARG A 101 -4.13 -11.94 -8.03
CA ARG A 101 -5.10 -11.88 -6.93
C ARG A 101 -4.92 -13.01 -5.93
N THR A 102 -4.75 -14.23 -6.40
CA THR A 102 -4.47 -15.40 -5.56
C THR A 102 -3.19 -15.20 -4.75
N PHE A 103 -2.17 -14.66 -5.36
CA PHE A 103 -0.91 -14.34 -4.69
C PHE A 103 -1.10 -13.29 -3.58
N ILE A 104 -1.85 -12.21 -3.86
CA ILE A 104 -2.18 -11.18 -2.87
C ILE A 104 -2.94 -11.79 -1.68
N ILE A 105 -3.97 -12.59 -1.95
CA ILE A 105 -4.79 -13.21 -0.90
C ILE A 105 -3.94 -14.12 -0.02
N LYS A 106 -3.05 -14.92 -0.60
CA LYS A 106 -2.12 -15.77 0.15
C LYS A 106 -1.25 -14.96 1.12
N ASP A 107 -0.67 -13.86 0.64
CA ASP A 107 0.15 -12.98 1.49
C ASP A 107 -0.67 -12.35 2.61
N LEU A 108 -1.91 -11.95 2.31
CA LEU A 108 -2.81 -11.37 3.31
C LEU A 108 -3.28 -12.39 4.34
N ASP A 109 -3.52 -13.65 3.97
CA ASP A 109 -3.87 -14.70 4.92
C ASP A 109 -2.77 -14.95 5.94
N GLU A 110 -1.52 -15.01 5.48
CA GLU A 110 -0.36 -15.10 6.36
C GLU A 110 -0.21 -13.87 7.27
N ALA A 111 -0.46 -12.68 6.71
CA ALA A 111 -0.42 -11.45 7.49
C ALA A 111 -1.52 -11.40 8.56
N ILE A 112 -2.75 -11.81 8.23
CA ILE A 112 -3.86 -11.86 9.18
C ILE A 112 -3.57 -12.83 10.33
N ALA A 113 -2.97 -13.97 10.02
CA ALA A 113 -2.70 -15.02 11.02
C ALA A 113 -1.64 -14.63 12.05
N HIS A 114 -0.70 -13.75 11.71
CA HIS A 114 0.49 -13.52 12.51
C HIS A 114 0.75 -12.05 12.89
N LEU A 115 0.06 -11.10 12.28
CA LEU A 115 0.13 -9.71 12.73
C LEU A 115 -0.68 -9.52 14.01
N PRO A 116 -0.22 -8.65 14.93
CA PRO A 116 -1.00 -8.31 16.10
C PRO A 116 -2.27 -7.54 15.72
N ALA A 117 -3.29 -7.63 16.57
CA ALA A 117 -4.50 -6.84 16.40
C ALA A 117 -4.29 -5.36 16.72
N ASP A 118 -3.27 -5.06 17.51
CA ASP A 118 -2.94 -3.71 17.96
C ASP A 118 -1.44 -3.60 18.26
N TRP A 119 -0.92 -2.38 18.27
CA TRP A 119 0.46 -2.10 18.59
C TRP A 119 0.55 -1.21 19.82
N ASP A 120 1.65 -1.37 20.57
CA ASP A 120 2.01 -0.40 21.60
C ASP A 120 2.38 0.97 20.96
N GLU A 121 2.43 2.01 21.79
CA GLU A 121 2.66 3.38 21.32
C GLU A 121 3.98 3.55 20.55
N SER A 122 5.01 2.77 20.90
CA SER A 122 6.32 2.82 20.23
C SER A 122 6.32 2.21 18.81
N ASN A 123 5.32 1.38 18.52
CA ASN A 123 5.14 0.66 17.25
C ASN A 123 3.89 1.13 16.47
N LYS A 124 3.24 2.19 16.92
CA LYS A 124 2.05 2.75 16.29
C LYS A 124 2.30 3.08 14.80
N GLY A 125 1.32 2.79 13.97
CA GLY A 125 1.42 2.99 12.52
C GLY A 125 1.92 1.77 11.73
N ARG A 126 2.40 0.71 12.41
CA ARG A 126 2.74 -0.56 11.74
C ARG A 126 1.48 -1.33 11.34
N ALA A 127 1.61 -2.25 10.39
CA ALA A 127 0.50 -3.05 9.90
C ALA A 127 -0.09 -3.94 11.02
N THR A 128 -1.41 -4.01 11.07
CA THR A 128 -2.18 -4.85 11.99
C THR A 128 -2.90 -5.97 11.24
N SER A 129 -3.35 -7.00 11.94
CA SER A 129 -4.22 -8.04 11.35
C SER A 129 -5.52 -7.45 10.78
N GLY A 130 -6.07 -6.40 11.42
CA GLY A 130 -7.23 -5.66 10.92
C GLY A 130 -6.95 -4.92 9.61
N ALA A 131 -5.76 -4.33 9.46
CA ALA A 131 -5.34 -3.71 8.19
C ALA A 131 -5.24 -4.74 7.06
N ALA A 132 -4.66 -5.92 7.34
CA ALA A 132 -4.58 -7.00 6.37
C ALA A 132 -5.97 -7.55 6.00
N MET A 133 -6.87 -7.69 6.97
CA MET A 133 -8.26 -8.11 6.74
C MET A 133 -9.03 -7.08 5.90
N ALA A 134 -8.87 -5.80 6.18
CA ALA A 134 -9.51 -4.73 5.40
C ALA A 134 -9.01 -4.70 3.95
N LEU A 135 -7.70 -4.86 3.74
CA LEU A 135 -7.13 -4.95 2.39
C LEU A 135 -7.63 -6.19 1.65
N LYS A 136 -7.73 -7.35 2.33
CA LYS A 136 -8.32 -8.57 1.75
C LYS A 136 -9.76 -8.37 1.33
N GLY A 137 -10.57 -7.73 2.16
CA GLY A 137 -11.94 -7.34 1.82
C GLY A 137 -12.00 -6.45 0.57
N LYS A 138 -11.07 -5.50 0.45
CA LYS A 138 -10.97 -4.64 -0.73
C LYS A 138 -10.60 -5.42 -2.00
N VAL A 139 -9.69 -6.40 -1.90
CA VAL A 139 -9.33 -7.29 -3.02
C VAL A 139 -10.55 -8.06 -3.52
N PHE A 140 -11.35 -8.62 -2.62
CA PHE A 140 -12.59 -9.32 -2.96
C PHE A 140 -13.63 -8.38 -3.57
N LEU A 141 -13.81 -7.19 -2.99
CA LEU A 141 -14.76 -6.19 -3.49
C LEU A 141 -14.46 -5.79 -4.94
N TYR A 142 -13.21 -5.51 -5.26
CA TYR A 142 -12.78 -5.14 -6.62
C TYR A 142 -12.92 -6.30 -7.61
N ASN A 143 -12.91 -7.54 -7.12
CA ASN A 143 -13.21 -8.74 -7.90
C ASN A 143 -14.70 -9.10 -7.93
N LYS A 144 -15.59 -8.26 -7.40
CA LYS A 144 -17.04 -8.50 -7.32
C LYS A 144 -17.44 -9.72 -6.48
N GLN A 145 -16.56 -10.20 -5.63
CA GLN A 145 -16.80 -11.26 -4.64
C GLN A 145 -17.40 -10.61 -3.37
N TYR A 146 -18.63 -10.16 -3.50
CA TYR A 146 -19.25 -9.28 -2.50
C TYR A 146 -19.49 -9.97 -1.15
N GLN A 147 -19.77 -11.28 -1.14
CA GLN A 147 -20.01 -12.01 0.10
C GLN A 147 -18.71 -12.16 0.90
N GLU A 148 -17.62 -12.52 0.24
CA GLU A 148 -16.29 -12.64 0.86
C GLU A 148 -15.79 -11.27 1.35
N ALA A 149 -16.03 -10.22 0.56
CA ALA A 149 -15.71 -8.85 0.95
C ALA A 149 -16.49 -8.42 2.19
N ALA A 150 -17.80 -8.67 2.23
CA ALA A 150 -18.65 -8.35 3.38
C ALA A 150 -18.14 -9.07 4.65
N THR A 151 -17.86 -10.37 4.54
CA THR A 151 -17.31 -11.16 5.67
C THR A 151 -16.00 -10.55 6.22
N CYS A 152 -15.09 -10.13 5.33
CA CYS A 152 -13.85 -9.49 5.76
C CYS A 152 -14.13 -8.16 6.48
N PHE A 153 -14.99 -7.32 5.96
CA PHE A 153 -15.32 -6.03 6.57
C PHE A 153 -16.09 -6.18 7.86
N GLU A 154 -17.03 -7.13 7.96
CA GLU A 154 -17.72 -7.46 9.21
C GLU A 154 -16.73 -7.88 10.29
N ASN A 155 -15.72 -8.68 9.97
CA ASN A 155 -14.68 -9.05 10.94
C ASN A 155 -13.89 -7.83 11.42
N VAL A 156 -13.58 -6.87 10.54
CA VAL A 156 -12.91 -5.61 10.93
C VAL A 156 -13.80 -4.81 11.88
N VAL A 157 -15.07 -4.61 11.52
CA VAL A 157 -16.05 -3.85 12.35
C VAL A 157 -16.25 -4.53 13.70
N ASN A 158 -16.49 -5.85 13.70
CA ASN A 158 -16.76 -6.62 14.92
C ASN A 158 -15.53 -6.79 15.82
N SER A 159 -14.33 -6.47 15.33
CA SER A 159 -13.12 -6.46 16.16
C SER A 159 -13.17 -5.41 17.28
N GLY A 160 -14.01 -4.38 17.13
CA GLY A 160 -14.13 -3.26 18.07
C GLY A 160 -12.87 -2.37 18.17
N LYS A 161 -11.89 -2.58 17.26
CA LYS A 161 -10.64 -1.81 17.26
C LYS A 161 -10.75 -0.51 16.47
N TYR A 162 -11.70 -0.44 15.56
CA TYR A 162 -11.90 0.70 14.67
C TYR A 162 -13.31 1.26 14.84
N ALA A 163 -13.43 2.57 14.75
CA ALA A 163 -14.71 3.27 14.86
C ALA A 163 -14.67 4.55 14.05
N LEU A 164 -15.79 4.93 13.48
CA LEU A 164 -15.92 6.21 12.80
C LEU A 164 -15.59 7.36 13.77
N TYR A 165 -14.85 8.33 13.29
CA TYR A 165 -14.53 9.52 14.09
C TYR A 165 -15.78 10.39 14.25
N SER A 166 -16.06 10.81 15.48
CA SER A 166 -17.30 11.49 15.81
C SER A 166 -17.47 12.87 15.18
N ASP A 167 -16.36 13.52 14.84
CA ASP A 167 -16.34 14.86 14.27
C ASP A 167 -15.64 14.83 12.90
N TYR A 168 -16.43 14.77 11.84
CA TYR A 168 -15.95 14.67 10.46
C TYR A 168 -15.01 15.84 10.06
N GLU A 169 -15.28 17.06 10.55
CA GLU A 169 -14.44 18.21 10.24
C GLU A 169 -13.05 18.07 10.86
N ASN A 170 -12.96 17.59 12.09
CA ASN A 170 -11.71 17.43 12.81
C ASN A 170 -10.89 16.21 12.36
N LEU A 171 -11.50 15.27 11.63
CA LEU A 171 -10.78 14.14 11.04
C LEU A 171 -9.66 14.59 10.09
N PHE A 172 -9.84 15.71 9.40
CA PHE A 172 -8.88 16.26 8.43
C PHE A 172 -7.94 17.32 9.01
N LYS A 173 -7.94 17.51 10.33
CA LYS A 173 -7.05 18.40 11.05
C LYS A 173 -5.89 17.63 11.71
N PRO A 174 -4.81 18.33 12.11
CA PRO A 174 -3.73 17.68 12.88
C PRO A 174 -4.29 16.91 14.09
N GLY A 175 -3.88 15.65 14.22
CA GLY A 175 -4.41 14.72 15.24
C GLY A 175 -5.52 13.77 14.75
N GLY A 176 -6.18 14.08 13.63
CA GLY A 176 -7.13 13.14 13.00
C GLY A 176 -6.45 11.89 12.45
N ASP A 177 -5.18 11.98 12.07
CA ASP A 177 -4.35 10.87 11.58
C ASP A 177 -4.14 9.76 12.60
N GLU A 178 -4.38 10.04 13.88
CA GLU A 178 -4.27 9.10 15.00
C GLU A 178 -5.62 8.59 15.49
N SER A 179 -6.71 8.94 14.78
CA SER A 179 -8.06 8.56 15.19
C SER A 179 -8.31 7.05 15.04
N SER A 180 -9.31 6.56 15.76
CA SER A 180 -9.78 5.16 15.66
C SER A 180 -10.35 4.79 14.27
N GLU A 181 -10.59 5.76 13.40
CA GLU A 181 -11.03 5.53 12.03
C GLU A 181 -9.89 5.07 11.11
N MET A 182 -8.64 5.40 11.47
CA MET A 182 -7.48 5.05 10.67
C MET A 182 -7.09 3.59 10.84
N ILE A 183 -7.34 2.77 9.83
CA ILE A 183 -6.99 1.34 9.82
C ILE A 183 -5.51 1.13 9.50
N PHE A 184 -5.01 1.84 8.49
CA PHE A 184 -3.59 1.84 8.10
C PHE A 184 -3.30 3.09 7.27
N ALA A 185 -2.22 3.77 7.61
CA ALA A 185 -1.73 4.93 6.87
C ALA A 185 -0.21 4.86 6.69
N ILE A 186 0.26 5.29 5.52
CA ILE A 186 1.69 5.50 5.30
C ILE A 186 2.06 6.81 5.98
N GLN A 187 2.89 6.70 7.02
CA GLN A 187 3.31 7.86 7.80
C GLN A 187 4.31 8.70 7.01
N ASN A 188 3.98 9.98 6.84
CA ASN A 188 4.86 10.97 6.21
C ASN A 188 5.18 12.04 7.24
N ILE A 189 6.47 12.38 7.36
CA ILE A 189 6.91 13.45 8.26
C ILE A 189 7.08 14.70 7.41
N GLY A 190 6.29 15.74 7.71
CA GLY A 190 6.49 17.09 7.19
C GLY A 190 7.49 17.85 8.05
N GLY A 191 8.45 18.54 7.45
CA GLY A 191 9.40 19.38 8.18
C GLY A 191 10.40 20.04 7.25
N VAL A 192 10.93 21.16 7.69
CA VAL A 192 11.93 21.91 6.93
C VAL A 192 13.21 21.07 6.83
N GLY A 193 13.60 20.74 5.59
CA GLY A 193 14.84 20.01 5.29
C GLY A 193 14.71 18.49 5.27
N THR A 194 13.50 17.93 5.30
CA THR A 194 13.26 16.50 5.09
C THR A 194 12.43 16.27 3.82
N ASP A 195 12.89 15.42 2.93
CA ASP A 195 12.17 15.02 1.70
C ASP A 195 11.09 13.96 1.96
N PHE A 196 10.70 13.73 3.21
CA PHE A 196 9.75 12.69 3.62
C PHE A 196 8.30 13.17 3.71
N GLY A 197 8.04 14.44 3.45
CA GLY A 197 6.69 15.00 3.39
C GLY A 197 5.95 14.58 2.13
N MET A 198 4.62 14.46 2.24
CA MET A 198 3.77 14.25 1.07
C MET A 198 3.62 15.59 0.33
N PRO A 199 4.02 15.71 -0.95
CA PRO A 199 3.95 16.98 -1.68
C PRO A 199 2.52 17.38 -2.11
N MET A 200 1.48 16.69 -1.62
CA MET A 200 0.09 16.94 -2.00
C MET A 200 -0.34 18.37 -1.72
N THR A 201 0.05 18.94 -0.59
CA THR A 201 -0.27 20.35 -0.25
C THR A 201 0.37 21.32 -1.23
N PHE A 202 1.59 21.00 -1.67
CA PHE A 202 2.28 21.81 -2.69
C PHE A 202 1.57 21.72 -4.05
N TYR A 203 1.13 20.52 -4.46
CA TYR A 203 0.47 20.31 -5.74
C TYR A 203 -1.00 20.76 -5.75
N MET A 204 -1.69 20.69 -4.61
CA MET A 204 -3.10 21.03 -4.46
C MET A 204 -3.33 22.41 -3.82
N GLY A 205 -2.28 23.05 -3.32
CA GLY A 205 -2.37 24.38 -2.75
C GLY A 205 -2.67 25.46 -3.78
N THR A 206 -3.29 26.56 -3.34
CA THR A 206 -3.56 27.69 -4.21
C THR A 206 -2.25 28.38 -4.62
N ARG A 207 -2.24 28.99 -5.80
CA ARG A 207 -1.07 29.73 -6.32
C ARG A 207 -0.58 30.83 -5.34
N ALA A 208 -1.51 31.46 -4.65
CA ALA A 208 -1.21 32.50 -3.66
C ALA A 208 -0.46 31.94 -2.44
N SER A 209 -0.74 30.69 -2.05
CA SER A 209 -0.12 30.08 -0.87
C SER A 209 1.26 29.47 -1.15
N TYR A 210 1.51 28.95 -2.36
CA TYR A 210 2.69 28.13 -2.65
C TYR A 210 3.43 28.50 -3.95
N GLY A 211 3.01 29.55 -4.66
CA GLY A 211 3.69 30.02 -5.87
C GLY A 211 3.54 29.11 -7.09
N SER A 212 2.89 27.96 -6.96
CA SER A 212 2.60 27.06 -8.07
C SER A 212 1.16 26.57 -7.99
N CYS A 213 0.46 26.60 -9.12
CA CYS A 213 -0.88 26.06 -9.25
C CYS A 213 -0.86 24.95 -10.29
N LEU A 214 -0.97 23.70 -9.86
CA LEU A 214 -1.21 22.59 -10.77
C LEU A 214 -2.70 22.33 -10.97
N LEU A 215 -3.55 22.81 -10.06
CA LEU A 215 -4.98 22.82 -10.21
C LEU A 215 -5.45 24.26 -10.39
N TYR A 216 -5.92 24.58 -11.58
CA TYR A 216 -6.73 25.75 -11.81
C TYR A 216 -8.08 25.54 -11.11
N THR A 217 -8.31 26.23 -10.01
CA THR A 217 -9.67 26.63 -9.70
C THR A 217 -10.00 27.70 -10.71
N SER A 218 -10.79 27.39 -11.73
CA SER A 218 -11.37 28.40 -12.58
C SER A 218 -12.09 29.39 -11.69
N ASP A 219 -11.70 30.66 -11.80
CA ASP A 219 -12.50 31.73 -11.25
C ASP A 219 -13.88 31.63 -11.86
N ALA A 220 -14.80 31.12 -11.09
CA ALA A 220 -16.21 31.24 -11.39
C ALA A 220 -16.73 32.51 -10.74
#